data_f01a3d3e55fbf0f40bccc458a24c10bd
#
_entry.id   f01a3d3e55fbf0f40bccc458a24c10bd
#
_cell.length_a   1.000
_cell.length_b   1.000
_cell.length_c   1.000
_cell.angle_alpha   90.00
_cell.angle_beta   90.00
_cell.angle_gamma   90.00
#
_symmetry.space_group_name_H-M   'P 1'
#
loop_
_entity.id
_entity.type
_entity.pdbx_description
1 polymer ?
#
loop_
_entity_poly.entity_id
_entity_poly.type
_entity_poly.pdbx_seq_one_letter_code
_entity_poly.pdbx_strand_id
1 'polypeptide(L)'
;MRPKTKERGVAIDLQKEAPNVVTEAGFKMLVESGYSVEVVCKQDAYRKNSVWHGIWLLRAVNDDGVEKELVTARARPDGDFIQLRTFKTVTGLVSFLIDLGFSVVAFPVYEGQRWTYTLADTPDDDSDG
;
A
#
# COMPACT_ATOMS: atom_id res chain seq x y z
N MET A 1 -13.96 7.92 20.82
CA MET A 1 -14.01 7.68 20.38
C MET A 1 -14.06 7.64 19.29
N ARG A 2 -13.99 7.77 18.60
CA ARG A 2 -14.02 7.76 17.55
C ARG A 2 -14.49 6.93 16.87
N PRO A 3 -14.86 6.41 16.94
CA PRO A 3 -15.26 5.29 16.35
C PRO A 3 -16.13 5.39 15.23
N LYS A 4 -16.94 6.24 15.12
CA LYS A 4 -17.75 6.35 14.10
C LYS A 4 -17.09 6.17 12.84
N THR A 5 -15.97 6.64 12.65
CA THR A 5 -15.40 6.52 11.40
C THR A 5 -15.14 5.12 11.12
N LYS A 6 -15.01 4.31 12.07
CA LYS A 6 -14.77 3.02 11.82
C LYS A 6 -15.88 2.35 11.30
N GLU A 7 -16.99 2.76 11.50
CA GLU A 7 -18.05 2.13 10.98
C GLU A 7 -18.00 2.20 9.54
N ARG A 8 -17.59 3.23 8.97
CA ARG A 8 -17.48 3.35 7.65
C ARG A 8 -16.27 2.76 7.31
N GLY A 9 -15.39 2.53 8.21
CA GLY A 9 -14.23 1.83 8.00
C GLY A 9 -13.30 2.32 6.95
N VAL A 10 -13.76 2.82 5.89
CA VAL A 10 -12.90 3.24 4.83
C VAL A 10 -12.88 4.71 4.63
N ALA A 11 -13.84 5.41 5.12
CA ALA A 11 -13.87 6.85 4.93
C ALA A 11 -12.97 7.50 5.96
N ILE A 12 -12.13 8.41 5.56
CA ILE A 12 -11.18 9.06 6.43
C ILE A 12 -11.29 10.55 6.25
N ASP A 13 -11.19 11.28 7.36
CA ASP A 13 -11.22 12.73 7.32
C ASP A 13 -9.88 13.18 6.77
N LEU A 14 -9.86 13.65 5.56
CA LEU A 14 -8.63 14.03 4.91
C LEU A 14 -7.86 15.10 5.67
N GLN A 15 -8.53 16.10 6.20
CA GLN A 15 -7.80 17.13 6.90
C GLN A 15 -7.13 16.62 8.14
N LYS A 16 -7.80 15.76 8.87
CA LYS A 16 -7.25 15.25 10.08
C LYS A 16 -6.16 14.23 9.81
N GLU A 17 -6.35 13.41 8.80
CA GLU A 17 -5.41 12.34 8.52
C GLU A 17 -4.35 12.66 7.46
N ALA A 18 -4.40 13.85 6.90
CA ALA A 18 -3.47 14.18 5.85
C ALA A 18 -2.00 13.84 6.13
N PRO A 19 -1.53 14.00 7.35
CA PRO A 19 -0.13 13.67 7.62
C PRO A 19 0.13 12.17 7.60
N ASN A 20 -0.93 11.35 7.70
CA ASN A 20 -0.79 9.92 7.81
C ASN A 20 -1.25 9.14 6.60
N VAL A 21 -1.60 9.82 5.52
CA VAL A 21 -2.06 9.15 4.32
C VAL A 21 -1.41 9.75 3.09
N VAL A 22 -1.40 9.01 2.00
CA VAL A 22 -0.82 9.51 0.77
C VAL A 22 -1.50 8.80 -0.40
N THR A 23 -1.73 9.54 -1.48
CA THR A 23 -2.30 8.95 -2.67
C THR A 23 -1.22 8.26 -3.48
N GLU A 24 -1.61 7.58 -4.55
CA GLU A 24 -0.68 6.81 -5.34
C GLU A 24 0.51 7.62 -5.84
N ALA A 25 0.25 8.81 -6.38
CA ALA A 25 1.35 9.63 -6.88
C ALA A 25 2.32 10.04 -5.77
N GLY A 26 1.77 10.41 -4.61
CA GLY A 26 2.63 10.77 -3.49
C GLY A 26 3.38 9.58 -2.94
N PHE A 27 2.74 8.41 -2.95
CA PHE A 27 3.38 7.19 -2.47
C PHE A 27 4.61 6.90 -3.33
N LYS A 28 4.46 7.01 -4.65
CA LYS A 28 5.57 6.75 -5.55
C LYS A 28 6.71 7.72 -5.27
N MET A 29 6.40 8.99 -5.03
CA MET A 29 7.43 9.96 -4.74
C MET A 29 8.16 9.64 -3.44
N LEU A 30 7.44 9.19 -2.40
CA LEU A 30 8.07 8.84 -1.16
C LEU A 30 9.00 7.65 -1.33
N VAL A 31 8.56 6.63 -2.05
CA VAL A 31 9.37 5.45 -2.29
C VAL A 31 10.63 5.85 -3.06
N GLU A 32 10.48 6.71 -4.06
CA GLU A 32 11.62 7.13 -4.85
C GLU A 32 12.60 7.97 -4.02
N SER A 33 12.12 8.62 -2.97
CA SER A 33 12.98 9.41 -2.12
C SER A 33 13.62 8.59 -1.00
N GLY A 34 13.35 7.30 -0.95
CA GLY A 34 14.01 6.45 0.03
C GLY A 34 13.12 5.82 1.08
N TYR A 35 11.83 6.10 1.08
CA TYR A 35 10.94 5.46 2.03
C TYR A 35 10.84 3.97 1.68
N SER A 36 10.63 3.16 2.70
CA SER A 36 10.39 1.73 2.49
C SER A 36 8.92 1.51 2.21
N VAL A 37 8.62 0.45 1.50
CA VAL A 37 7.25 0.02 1.32
C VAL A 37 7.02 -1.09 2.34
N GLU A 38 5.96 -0.96 3.12
CA GLU A 38 5.56 -2.02 4.03
C GLU A 38 4.29 -2.64 3.47
N VAL A 39 4.33 -3.92 3.17
CA VAL A 39 3.17 -4.65 2.66
C VAL A 39 2.58 -5.41 3.83
N VAL A 40 1.31 -5.18 4.12
CA VAL A 40 0.63 -5.82 5.23
C VAL A 40 -0.44 -6.74 4.69
N CYS A 41 -0.44 -7.99 5.10
CA CYS A 41 -1.46 -8.94 4.67
C CYS A 41 -2.61 -8.90 5.65
N LYS A 42 -3.81 -8.60 5.18
CA LYS A 42 -4.98 -8.49 6.04
C LYS A 42 -5.88 -9.71 5.95
N GLN A 43 -5.65 -10.57 4.99
CA GLN A 43 -6.43 -11.79 4.85
C GLN A 43 -5.56 -12.81 4.16
N ASP A 44 -5.52 -14.05 4.67
CA ASP A 44 -4.71 -15.12 4.08
C ASP A 44 -4.94 -15.21 2.59
N ALA A 45 -3.88 -15.42 1.87
CA ALA A 45 -3.99 -15.62 0.42
C ALA A 45 -4.68 -16.96 0.18
N TYR A 46 -5.54 -17.01 -0.84
CA TYR A 46 -6.21 -18.24 -1.21
C TYR A 46 -6.40 -18.26 -2.72
N ARG A 47 -6.52 -19.44 -3.28
CA ARG A 47 -6.62 -19.58 -4.72
C ARG A 47 -8.04 -19.91 -5.10
N LYS A 48 -8.54 -19.24 -6.12
CA LYS A 48 -9.87 -19.49 -6.63
C LYS A 48 -9.82 -19.27 -8.12
N ASN A 49 -10.24 -20.25 -8.91
CA ASN A 49 -10.23 -20.16 -10.36
C ASN A 49 -8.84 -19.82 -10.89
N SER A 50 -7.84 -20.45 -10.31
CA SER A 50 -6.46 -20.27 -10.73
C SER A 50 -5.88 -18.88 -10.46
N VAL A 51 -6.58 -18.09 -9.66
CA VAL A 51 -6.10 -16.76 -9.31
C VAL A 51 -5.91 -16.71 -7.81
N TRP A 52 -4.79 -16.11 -7.38
CA TRP A 52 -4.54 -15.94 -5.95
C TRP A 52 -5.16 -14.64 -5.48
N HIS A 53 -5.99 -14.73 -4.45
CA HIS A 53 -6.71 -13.62 -3.85
C HIS A 53 -6.24 -13.42 -2.43
N GLY A 54 -6.57 -12.31 -1.85
CA GLY A 54 -6.26 -11.98 -0.47
C GLY A 54 -6.62 -10.54 -0.24
N ILE A 55 -6.08 -9.93 0.80
CA ILE A 55 -6.25 -8.50 1.01
C ILE A 55 -4.93 -7.97 1.54
N TRP A 56 -4.37 -6.99 0.83
CA TRP A 56 -3.11 -6.38 1.21
C TRP A 56 -3.25 -4.87 1.25
N LEU A 57 -2.55 -4.26 2.18
CA LEU A 57 -2.45 -2.81 2.29
C LEU A 57 -0.99 -2.43 2.17
N LEU A 58 -0.73 -1.22 1.75
CA LEU A 58 0.64 -0.73 1.63
C LEU A 58 0.80 0.53 2.44
N ARG A 59 1.98 0.70 3.03
CA ARG A 59 2.35 1.92 3.73
C ARG A 59 3.73 2.33 3.29
N ALA A 60 3.98 3.63 3.30
CA ALA A 60 5.33 4.15 3.08
C ALA A 60 5.87 4.50 4.46
N VAL A 61 7.00 3.93 4.83
CA VAL A 61 7.57 4.16 6.16
C VAL A 61 9.02 4.59 6.03
N ASN A 62 9.49 5.39 6.97
CA ASN A 62 10.89 5.79 6.94
C ASN A 62 11.53 5.51 8.29
N ASP A 63 12.84 5.81 8.39
CA ASP A 63 13.58 5.52 9.60
C ASP A 63 13.20 6.39 10.77
N ASP A 64 12.53 7.50 10.52
CA ASP A 64 12.14 8.39 11.60
C ASP A 64 10.78 8.03 12.17
N GLY A 65 10.23 6.92 11.74
CA GLY A 65 8.94 6.49 12.26
C GLY A 65 7.74 7.05 11.55
N VAL A 66 7.93 7.75 10.44
CA VAL A 66 6.80 8.28 9.68
C VAL A 66 6.17 7.13 8.93
N GLU A 67 4.85 7.00 9.00
CA GLU A 67 4.12 5.95 8.30
C GLU A 67 2.95 6.60 7.59
N LYS A 68 2.83 6.38 6.29
CA LYS A 68 1.71 6.93 5.53
C LYS A 68 0.99 5.83 4.79
N GLU A 69 -0.30 5.70 5.06
CA GLU A 69 -1.11 4.66 4.43
C GLU A 69 -1.47 5.05 3.02
N LEU A 70 -1.40 4.11 2.11
CA LEU A 70 -1.80 4.37 0.73
C LEU A 70 -3.32 4.42 0.65
N VAL A 71 -3.85 5.52 0.12
CA VAL A 71 -5.28 5.71 -0.01
C VAL A 71 -5.66 6.07 -1.42
N THR A 72 -6.94 5.95 -1.72
CA THR A 72 -7.51 6.39 -2.98
C THR A 72 -8.45 7.53 -2.67
N ALA A 73 -8.31 8.62 -3.41
CA ALA A 73 -9.22 9.74 -3.25
C ALA A 73 -10.28 9.64 -4.33
N ARG A 74 -11.54 9.83 -3.96
CA ARG A 74 -12.62 9.77 -4.89
C ARG A 74 -13.47 11.01 -4.82
N ALA A 75 -13.88 11.52 -5.98
CA ALA A 75 -14.76 12.66 -6.04
C ALA A 75 -16.19 12.15 -6.09
N ARG A 76 -17.07 12.79 -5.37
CA ARG A 76 -18.46 12.43 -5.35
C ARG A 76 -19.32 13.66 -5.37
N PRO A 77 -20.56 13.55 -5.85
CA PRO A 77 -21.44 14.73 -5.89
C PRO A 77 -21.64 15.35 -4.53
N ASP A 78 -21.61 14.54 -3.46
CA ASP A 78 -21.82 15.07 -2.13
C ASP A 78 -20.49 15.36 -1.44
N GLY A 79 -19.40 15.40 -2.16
CA GLY A 79 -18.12 15.75 -1.56
C GLY A 79 -17.09 14.67 -1.79
N ASP A 80 -15.84 15.05 -1.70
CA ASP A 80 -14.75 14.08 -1.88
C ASP A 80 -14.56 13.25 -0.64
N PHE A 81 -14.02 12.04 -0.80
CA PHE A 81 -13.67 11.23 0.34
C PHE A 81 -12.49 10.36 -0.03
N ILE A 82 -11.79 9.84 0.98
CA ILE A 82 -10.67 8.96 0.75
C ILE A 82 -10.93 7.64 1.44
N GLN A 83 -10.31 6.59 0.95
CA GLN A 83 -10.44 5.31 1.59
C GLN A 83 -9.16 4.53 1.39
N LEU A 84 -8.88 3.58 2.24
CA LEU A 84 -7.67 2.80 2.13
C LEU A 84 -7.65 2.06 0.81
N ARG A 85 -6.49 2.07 0.17
CA ARG A 85 -6.33 1.33 -1.06
C ARG A 85 -6.02 -0.12 -0.69
N THR A 86 -6.85 -1.05 -1.13
CA THR A 86 -6.60 -2.46 -0.86
C THR A 86 -6.30 -3.17 -2.16
N PHE A 87 -5.50 -4.20 -2.08
CA PHE A 87 -5.21 -5.04 -3.23
C PHE A 87 -5.80 -6.40 -2.93
N LYS A 88 -6.68 -6.87 -3.78
CA LYS A 88 -7.41 -8.11 -3.54
C LYS A 88 -6.91 -9.30 -4.33
N THR A 89 -5.95 -9.07 -5.22
CA THR A 89 -5.34 -10.17 -5.97
C THR A 89 -3.83 -9.99 -5.96
N VAL A 90 -3.13 -11.10 -6.07
CA VAL A 90 -1.67 -11.05 -6.14
C VAL A 90 -1.26 -10.34 -7.42
N THR A 91 -1.97 -10.57 -8.52
CA THR A 91 -1.63 -9.93 -9.78
C THR A 91 -1.69 -8.41 -9.65
N GLY A 92 -2.72 -7.89 -9.01
CA GLY A 92 -2.84 -6.45 -8.84
C GLY A 92 -1.75 -5.89 -7.94
N LEU A 93 -1.44 -6.60 -6.85
CA LEU A 93 -0.40 -6.18 -5.93
C LEU A 93 0.96 -6.16 -6.63
N VAL A 94 1.29 -7.22 -7.37
CA VAL A 94 2.56 -7.32 -8.05
C VAL A 94 2.68 -6.21 -9.10
N SER A 95 1.61 -5.97 -9.86
CA SER A 95 1.65 -4.93 -10.88
C SER A 95 1.94 -3.57 -10.26
N PHE A 96 1.32 -3.29 -9.13
CA PHE A 96 1.51 -2.00 -8.49
C PHE A 96 2.98 -1.86 -8.02
N LEU A 97 3.53 -2.92 -7.44
CA LEU A 97 4.90 -2.87 -6.96
C LEU A 97 5.89 -2.72 -8.11
N ILE A 98 5.62 -3.38 -9.22
CA ILE A 98 6.48 -3.25 -10.39
C ILE A 98 6.42 -1.80 -10.90
N ASP A 99 5.24 -1.21 -10.91
CA ASP A 99 5.10 0.16 -11.38
C ASP A 99 5.80 1.15 -10.46
N LEU A 100 6.02 0.80 -9.20
CA LEU A 100 6.77 1.66 -8.29
C LEU A 100 8.27 1.58 -8.57
N GLY A 101 8.71 0.59 -9.33
CA GLY A 101 10.13 0.49 -9.68
C GLY A 101 10.84 -0.73 -9.11
N PHE A 102 10.11 -1.61 -8.42
CA PHE A 102 10.77 -2.77 -7.84
C PHE A 102 10.99 -3.84 -8.89
N SER A 103 12.20 -4.38 -8.96
CA SER A 103 12.49 -5.47 -9.87
C SER A 103 12.36 -6.80 -9.16
N VAL A 104 12.31 -6.79 -7.84
CA VAL A 104 12.04 -7.99 -7.07
C VAL A 104 10.92 -7.61 -6.11
N VAL A 105 9.84 -8.35 -6.10
CA VAL A 105 8.71 -8.02 -5.24
C VAL A 105 8.52 -9.13 -4.23
N ALA A 106 8.09 -8.76 -3.03
CA ALA A 106 7.86 -9.71 -1.98
C ALA A 106 6.66 -9.24 -1.16
N PHE A 107 5.91 -10.19 -0.62
CA PHE A 107 4.77 -9.85 0.19
C PHE A 107 4.39 -11.06 1.03
N PRO A 108 3.79 -10.84 2.18
CA PRO A 108 3.37 -11.96 3.01
C PRO A 108 2.06 -12.54 2.50
N VAL A 109 1.78 -13.77 2.85
CA VAL A 109 0.57 -14.43 2.38
C VAL A 109 -0.36 -14.86 3.52
N TYR A 110 0.05 -14.63 4.78
CA TYR A 110 -0.81 -14.95 5.91
C TYR A 110 -1.24 -13.71 6.67
N GLU A 111 -2.46 -13.72 7.14
CA GLU A 111 -3.03 -12.58 7.83
C GLU A 111 -2.15 -12.12 8.98
N GLY A 112 -1.95 -10.83 9.08
CA GLY A 112 -1.17 -10.24 10.17
C GLY A 112 0.30 -10.08 9.87
N GLN A 113 0.80 -10.74 8.85
CA GLN A 113 2.21 -10.62 8.52
C GLN A 113 2.48 -9.38 7.72
N ARG A 114 3.70 -8.86 7.81
CA ARG A 114 4.10 -7.69 7.04
C ARG A 114 5.51 -7.87 6.55
N TRP A 115 5.84 -7.19 5.49
CA TRP A 115 7.16 -7.25 4.89
C TRP A 115 7.55 -5.85 4.44
N THR A 116 8.78 -5.44 4.76
CA THR A 116 9.23 -4.08 4.47
C THR A 116 10.50 -4.12 3.64
N TYR A 117 10.58 -3.28 2.61
CA TYR A 117 11.78 -3.20 1.79
C TYR A 117 11.79 -1.88 1.01
N THR A 118 12.95 -1.51 0.49
CA THR A 118 13.10 -0.27 -0.26
C THR A 118 13.59 -0.56 -1.65
N LEU A 119 13.60 0.46 -2.50
CA LEU A 119 14.16 0.29 -3.83
C LEU A 119 15.64 -0.04 -3.75
N ALA A 120 16.32 0.44 -2.71
CA ALA A 120 17.74 0.15 -2.57
C ALA A 120 17.99 -1.32 -2.29
N ASP A 121 16.98 -2.06 -1.81
CA ASP A 121 17.15 -3.47 -1.54
C ASP A 121 16.99 -4.31 -2.79
N THR A 122 16.59 -3.68 -3.89
CA THR A 122 16.34 -4.41 -5.12
C THR A 122 17.66 -4.60 -5.86
N PRO A 123 17.92 -5.78 -6.36
CA PRO A 123 19.15 -6.01 -7.09
C PRO A 123 19.22 -5.09 -8.28
N ASP A 124 20.43 -4.64 -8.61
CA ASP A 124 20.64 -3.78 -9.74
C ASP A 124 20.58 -4.63 -10.97
N ASP A 125 19.54 -4.49 -11.76
CA ASP A 125 19.37 -5.40 -12.84
C ASP A 125 20.20 -5.05 -14.05
N ASP A 126 20.95 -4.00 -14.03
CA ASP A 126 21.75 -3.73 -15.16
C ASP A 126 23.14 -3.98 -14.76
N SER A 127 23.35 -4.54 -13.64
CA SER A 127 24.68 -4.78 -13.21
C SER A 127 25.40 -5.62 -14.17
N ASP A 128 24.69 -6.34 -14.92
CA ASP A 128 25.36 -7.14 -15.84
C ASP A 128 25.74 -6.31 -16.96
N GLY A 129 25.31 -5.31 -16.99
CA GLY A 129 25.59 -4.42 -18.10
C GLY A 129 25.98 -4.31 -18.67
#